data_f7d1d9002ac81e53b6bfaa181a557f0a
#
_entry.id   f7d1d9002ac81e53b6bfaa181a557f0a
#
_cell.length_a   1.000
_cell.length_b   1.000
_cell.length_c   1.000
_cell.angle_alpha   90.00
_cell.angle_beta   90.00
_cell.angle_gamma   90.00
#
_symmetry.space_group_name_H-M   'P 1'
#
loop_
_entity.id
_entity.type
_entity.pdbx_description
1 polymer ?
#
loop_
_entity_poly.entity_id
_entity_poly.type
_entity_poly.pdbx_seq_one_letter_code
_entity_poly.pdbx_strand_id
1 'polypeptide(L)'
;MNAFDLPIYREYFATFLSLIKKLDDLKQQSNNHKKLIDSAYSHAIEIFPNLNAGYNYWSMKGKLQIYNKVRILLSQLQIELSILKDLNIIKEDYSNTINDSIKYMNGLIRKLEQPDNQNGK
;
A
#
# COMPACT_ATOMS: atom_id res chain seq x y z
N MET A 1 -2.70 19.81 9.67
CA MET A 1 -3.02 18.46 9.22
C MET A 1 -1.80 17.82 8.63
N ASN A 2 -1.55 16.54 8.91
CA ASN A 2 -0.42 15.81 8.36
C ASN A 2 -0.90 14.46 7.80
N ALA A 3 0.04 13.70 7.19
CA ALA A 3 -0.31 12.44 6.52
C ALA A 3 -0.97 11.43 7.47
N PHE A 4 -0.67 11.46 8.76
CA PHE A 4 -1.26 10.54 9.73
C PHE A 4 -2.76 10.78 9.94
N ASP A 5 -3.30 11.91 9.50
CA ASP A 5 -4.72 12.18 9.55
C ASP A 5 -5.50 11.55 8.40
N LEU A 6 -4.81 11.03 7.38
CA LEU A 6 -5.49 10.35 6.28
C LEU A 6 -6.15 9.06 6.78
N PRO A 7 -7.37 8.75 6.28
CA PRO A 7 -8.08 7.54 6.72
C PRO A 7 -7.26 6.25 6.60
N ILE A 8 -6.46 6.12 5.54
CA ILE A 8 -5.64 4.92 5.34
C ILE A 8 -4.65 4.71 6.49
N TYR A 9 -4.03 5.80 7.00
CA TYR A 9 -3.16 5.71 8.18
C TYR A 9 -3.96 5.34 9.42
N ARG A 10 -5.07 6.04 9.66
CA ARG A 10 -5.84 5.89 10.89
C ARG A 10 -6.47 4.51 11.02
N GLU A 11 -6.95 3.96 9.92
CA GLU A 11 -7.70 2.71 9.95
C GLU A 11 -6.84 1.47 9.70
N TYR A 12 -5.79 1.59 8.89
CA TYR A 12 -5.10 0.40 8.38
C TYR A 12 -3.62 0.34 8.72
N PHE A 13 -3.04 1.40 9.27
CA PHE A 13 -1.60 1.43 9.53
C PHE A 13 -1.16 0.27 10.43
N ALA A 14 -1.90 0.02 11.50
CA ALA A 14 -1.57 -1.07 12.43
C ALA A 14 -1.60 -2.44 11.75
N THR A 15 -2.58 -2.66 10.87
CA THR A 15 -2.68 -3.91 10.11
C THR A 15 -1.49 -4.08 9.17
N PHE A 16 -1.07 -2.99 8.49
CA PHE A 16 0.11 -3.04 7.63
C PHE A 16 1.39 -3.32 8.41
N LEU A 17 1.52 -2.75 9.62
CA LEU A 17 2.67 -3.03 10.47
C LEU A 17 2.71 -4.50 10.86
N SER A 18 1.55 -5.06 11.20
CA SER A 18 1.44 -6.49 11.52
C SER A 18 1.85 -7.34 10.31
N LEU A 19 1.39 -6.97 9.12
CA LEU A 19 1.75 -7.66 7.88
C LEU A 19 3.25 -7.58 7.61
N ILE A 20 3.83 -6.40 7.73
CA ILE A 20 5.27 -6.20 7.50
C ILE A 20 6.08 -7.07 8.46
N LYS A 21 5.68 -7.10 9.74
CA LYS A 21 6.34 -7.94 10.73
C LYS A 21 6.24 -9.41 10.36
N LYS A 22 5.07 -9.86 9.92
CA LYS A 22 4.86 -11.25 9.50
C LYS A 22 5.77 -11.60 8.32
N LEU A 23 5.84 -10.73 7.33
CA LEU A 23 6.69 -10.95 6.16
C LEU A 23 8.17 -10.94 6.53
N ASP A 24 8.58 -10.07 7.45
CA ASP A 24 9.95 -10.03 7.94
C ASP A 24 10.31 -11.34 8.64
N ASP A 25 9.42 -11.85 9.49
CA ASP A 25 9.63 -13.13 10.17
C ASP A 25 9.79 -14.26 9.15
N LEU A 26 8.97 -14.25 8.10
CA LEU A 26 9.06 -15.26 7.03
C LEU A 26 10.38 -15.17 6.26
N LYS A 27 10.90 -13.96 6.07
CA LYS A 27 12.19 -13.76 5.40
C LYS A 27 13.35 -14.40 6.17
N GLN A 28 13.23 -14.48 7.49
CA GLN A 28 14.26 -15.08 8.35
C GLN A 28 14.25 -16.60 8.31
N GLN A 29 13.20 -17.20 7.76
CA GLN A 29 13.06 -18.64 7.69
C GLN A 29 13.56 -19.18 6.35
N SER A 30 14.07 -20.42 6.37
CA SER A 30 14.39 -21.11 5.12
C SER A 30 13.09 -21.49 4.43
N ASN A 31 12.92 -21.05 3.18
CA ASN A 31 11.66 -21.20 2.47
C ASN A 31 11.89 -21.28 0.96
N ASN A 32 11.16 -22.20 0.31
CA ASN A 32 11.24 -22.38 -1.13
C ASN A 32 10.63 -21.20 -1.91
N HIS A 33 9.88 -20.33 -1.23
CA HIS A 33 9.20 -19.20 -1.85
C HIS A 33 9.82 -17.87 -1.45
N LYS A 34 11.13 -17.88 -1.22
CA LYS A 34 11.85 -16.70 -0.74
C LYS A 34 11.66 -15.48 -1.65
N LYS A 35 11.71 -15.66 -2.96
CA LYS A 35 11.54 -14.52 -3.89
C LYS A 35 10.18 -13.86 -3.75
N LEU A 36 9.13 -14.64 -3.60
CA LEU A 36 7.78 -14.12 -3.43
C LEU A 36 7.65 -13.36 -2.11
N ILE A 37 8.20 -13.92 -1.04
CA ILE A 37 8.18 -13.29 0.29
C ILE A 37 8.96 -11.99 0.25
N ASP A 38 10.15 -11.98 -0.33
CA ASP A 38 10.98 -10.78 -0.45
C ASP A 38 10.26 -9.69 -1.26
N SER A 39 9.59 -10.08 -2.34
CA SER A 39 8.83 -9.15 -3.18
C SER A 39 7.66 -8.53 -2.42
N ALA A 40 6.89 -9.37 -1.73
CA ALA A 40 5.76 -8.88 -0.92
C ALA A 40 6.25 -7.93 0.18
N TYR A 41 7.33 -8.27 0.84
CA TYR A 41 7.93 -7.42 1.87
C TYR A 41 8.34 -6.07 1.28
N SER A 42 9.06 -6.08 0.15
CA SER A 42 9.52 -4.84 -0.50
C SER A 42 8.35 -3.94 -0.86
N HIS A 43 7.27 -4.50 -1.40
CA HIS A 43 6.09 -3.71 -1.75
C HIS A 43 5.41 -3.16 -0.51
N ALA A 44 5.26 -3.97 0.53
CA ALA A 44 4.58 -3.57 1.76
C ALA A 44 5.28 -2.40 2.45
N ILE A 45 6.61 -2.43 2.54
CA ILE A 45 7.35 -1.38 3.26
C ILE A 45 7.38 -0.05 2.51
N GLU A 46 7.08 -0.04 1.20
CA GLU A 46 7.11 1.19 0.41
C GLU A 46 5.79 1.96 0.41
N ILE A 47 4.68 1.35 0.85
CA ILE A 47 3.36 1.96 0.75
C ILE A 47 3.26 3.27 1.53
N PHE A 48 3.54 3.23 2.83
CA PHE A 48 3.36 4.42 3.67
C PHE A 48 4.43 5.49 3.45
N PRO A 49 5.71 5.17 3.21
CA PRO A 49 6.67 6.20 2.83
C PRO A 49 6.27 6.94 1.54
N ASN A 50 5.80 6.22 0.53
CA ASN A 50 5.33 6.85 -0.70
C ASN A 50 4.04 7.63 -0.49
N LEU A 51 3.13 7.12 0.33
CA LEU A 51 1.90 7.84 0.65
C LEU A 51 2.23 9.18 1.32
N ASN A 52 3.16 9.17 2.26
CA ASN A 52 3.60 10.39 2.93
C ASN A 52 4.28 11.36 1.95
N ALA A 53 5.14 10.83 1.07
CA ALA A 53 5.79 11.65 0.05
C ALA A 53 4.77 12.29 -0.89
N GLY A 54 3.75 11.55 -1.30
CA GLY A 54 2.68 12.09 -2.14
C GLY A 54 1.87 13.16 -1.42
N TYR A 55 1.55 12.92 -0.15
CA TYR A 55 0.79 13.90 0.64
C TYR A 55 1.52 15.24 0.72
N ASN A 56 2.84 15.21 0.85
CA ASN A 56 3.66 16.42 1.03
C ASN A 56 4.20 16.98 -0.28
N TYR A 57 3.88 16.37 -1.42
CA TYR A 57 4.44 16.82 -2.69
C TYR A 57 3.85 18.17 -3.10
N TRP A 58 4.71 19.03 -3.66
CA TRP A 58 4.35 20.43 -3.93
C TRP A 58 3.47 20.62 -5.16
N SER A 59 3.52 19.73 -6.15
CA SER A 59 2.73 19.89 -7.37
C SER A 59 1.66 18.81 -7.48
N MET A 60 0.53 19.15 -8.11
CA MET A 60 -0.56 18.21 -8.32
C MET A 60 -0.12 17.05 -9.22
N LYS A 61 0.62 17.34 -10.28
CA LYS A 61 1.09 16.31 -11.21
C LYS A 61 1.99 15.29 -10.51
N GLY A 62 2.95 15.77 -9.72
CA GLY A 62 3.85 14.89 -8.97
C GLY A 62 3.13 14.10 -7.91
N LYS A 63 2.18 14.74 -7.21
CA LYS A 63 1.35 14.07 -6.21
C LYS A 63 0.58 12.91 -6.84
N LEU A 64 -0.03 13.12 -8.00
CA LEU A 64 -0.77 12.08 -8.70
C LEU A 64 0.15 10.92 -9.13
N GLN A 65 1.35 11.22 -9.59
CA GLN A 65 2.31 10.19 -9.97
C GLN A 65 2.67 9.31 -8.78
N ILE A 66 2.91 9.91 -7.61
CA ILE A 66 3.27 9.18 -6.40
C ILE A 66 2.09 8.35 -5.90
N TYR A 67 0.89 8.92 -5.89
CA TYR A 67 -0.30 8.18 -5.46
C TYR A 67 -0.62 7.01 -6.40
N ASN A 68 -0.39 7.16 -7.70
CA ASN A 68 -0.52 6.05 -8.64
C ASN A 68 0.49 4.94 -8.33
N LYS A 69 1.71 5.30 -7.93
CA LYS A 69 2.70 4.32 -7.49
C LYS A 69 2.21 3.54 -6.28
N VAL A 70 1.63 4.23 -5.29
CA VAL A 70 1.06 3.58 -4.10
C VAL A 70 -0.03 2.57 -4.51
N ARG A 71 -0.90 2.98 -5.43
CA ARG A 71 -1.96 2.10 -5.92
C ARG A 71 -1.39 0.84 -6.59
N ILE A 72 -0.34 0.99 -7.38
CA ILE A 72 0.33 -0.13 -8.05
C ILE A 72 0.97 -1.06 -7.02
N LEU A 73 1.65 -0.51 -6.02
CA LEU A 73 2.24 -1.30 -4.93
C LEU A 73 1.18 -2.13 -4.21
N LEU A 74 0.03 -1.53 -3.92
CA LEU A 74 -1.08 -2.24 -3.28
C LEU A 74 -1.60 -3.37 -4.16
N SER A 75 -1.73 -3.15 -5.47
CA SER A 75 -2.19 -4.17 -6.40
C SER A 75 -1.23 -5.35 -6.49
N GLN A 76 0.07 -5.06 -6.52
CA GLN A 76 1.10 -6.10 -6.53
C GLN A 76 1.07 -6.90 -5.22
N LEU A 77 0.97 -6.21 -4.10
CA LEU A 77 0.89 -6.85 -2.79
C LEU A 77 -0.36 -7.73 -2.67
N GLN A 78 -1.47 -7.27 -3.22
CA GLN A 78 -2.73 -8.02 -3.20
C GLN A 78 -2.56 -9.43 -3.78
N ILE A 79 -1.97 -9.53 -4.96
CA ILE A 79 -1.80 -10.84 -5.60
C ILE A 79 -0.73 -11.67 -4.89
N GLU A 80 0.33 -11.04 -4.42
CA GLU A 80 1.38 -11.73 -3.69
C GLU A 80 0.85 -12.37 -2.40
N LEU A 81 0.05 -11.65 -1.64
CA LEU A 81 -0.54 -12.16 -0.41
C LEU A 81 -1.57 -13.26 -0.70
N SER A 82 -2.30 -13.14 -1.81
CA SER A 82 -3.23 -14.18 -2.23
C SER A 82 -2.51 -15.49 -2.52
N ILE A 83 -1.38 -15.41 -3.23
CA ILE A 83 -0.56 -16.58 -3.53
C ILE A 83 0.00 -17.18 -2.24
N LEU A 84 0.55 -16.36 -1.36
CA LEU A 84 1.11 -16.82 -0.09
C LEU A 84 0.06 -17.51 0.78
N LYS A 85 -1.18 -16.99 0.76
CA LYS A 85 -2.28 -17.61 1.49
C LYS A 85 -2.67 -18.95 0.87
N ASP A 86 -2.77 -19.01 -0.45
CA ASP A 86 -3.13 -20.25 -1.15
C ASP A 86 -2.06 -21.34 -0.97
N LEU A 87 -0.81 -20.94 -0.80
CA LEU A 87 0.30 -21.87 -0.51
C LEU A 87 0.39 -22.21 0.98
N ASN A 88 -0.52 -21.73 1.81
CA ASN A 88 -0.55 -21.93 3.25
C ASN A 88 0.70 -21.40 3.99
N ILE A 89 1.37 -20.42 3.41
CA ILE A 89 2.52 -19.76 4.04
C ILE A 89 2.04 -18.69 5.03
N ILE A 90 0.98 -17.97 4.67
CA ILE A 90 0.31 -17.02 5.55
C ILE A 90 -1.10 -17.56 5.82
N LYS A 91 -1.51 -17.56 7.09
CA LYS A 91 -2.85 -18.00 7.47
C LYS A 91 -3.82 -16.83 7.54
N GLU A 92 -3.33 -15.67 7.94
CA GLU A 92 -4.14 -14.47 8.09
C GLU A 92 -4.62 -13.97 6.72
N ASP A 93 -5.82 -13.42 6.69
CA ASP A 93 -6.42 -12.86 5.47
C ASP A 93 -6.34 -11.34 5.53
N TYR A 94 -5.49 -10.76 4.69
CA TYR A 94 -5.32 -9.31 4.61
C TYR A 94 -6.12 -8.70 3.45
N SER A 95 -6.94 -9.50 2.75
CA SER A 95 -7.58 -9.06 1.51
C SER A 95 -8.50 -7.86 1.72
N ASN A 96 -9.25 -7.82 2.81
CA ASN A 96 -10.15 -6.69 3.08
C ASN A 96 -9.39 -5.39 3.25
N THR A 97 -8.32 -5.41 4.04
CA THR A 97 -7.49 -4.22 4.26
C THR A 97 -6.88 -3.73 2.96
N ILE A 98 -6.34 -4.64 2.16
CA ILE A 98 -5.72 -4.28 0.89
C ILE A 98 -6.77 -3.74 -0.09
N ASN A 99 -7.91 -4.41 -0.21
CA ASN A 99 -9.00 -3.95 -1.09
C ASN A 99 -9.51 -2.58 -0.69
N ASP A 100 -9.71 -2.35 0.60
CA ASP A 100 -10.18 -1.05 1.10
C ASP A 100 -9.14 0.04 0.83
N SER A 101 -7.86 -0.29 0.98
CA SER A 101 -6.78 0.65 0.71
C SER A 101 -6.72 1.00 -0.78
N ILE A 102 -6.91 0.02 -1.67
CA ILE A 102 -6.97 0.28 -3.11
C ILE A 102 -8.14 1.19 -3.45
N LYS A 103 -9.33 0.92 -2.89
CA LYS A 103 -10.51 1.76 -3.10
C LYS A 103 -10.26 3.17 -2.61
N TYR A 104 -9.63 3.33 -1.46
CA TYR A 104 -9.28 4.64 -0.93
C TYR A 104 -8.36 5.39 -1.90
N MET A 105 -7.31 4.72 -2.40
CA MET A 105 -6.38 5.37 -3.34
C MET A 105 -7.05 5.72 -4.66
N ASN A 106 -7.93 4.85 -5.17
CA ASN A 106 -8.69 5.14 -6.38
C ASN A 106 -9.57 6.38 -6.20
N GLY A 107 -10.24 6.48 -5.06
CA GLY A 107 -11.09 7.63 -4.74
C GLY A 107 -10.27 8.91 -4.60
N LEU A 108 -9.13 8.84 -3.92
CA LEU A 108 -8.25 9.98 -3.72
C LEU A 108 -7.71 10.50 -5.07
N ILE A 109 -7.23 9.60 -5.91
CA ILE A 109 -6.69 9.94 -7.23
C ILE A 109 -7.78 10.59 -8.09
N ARG A 110 -8.96 9.97 -8.12
CA ARG A 110 -10.09 10.49 -8.91
C ARG A 110 -10.49 11.89 -8.46
N LYS A 111 -10.53 12.12 -7.16
CA LYS A 111 -10.86 13.43 -6.60
C LYS A 111 -9.84 14.49 -7.01
N LEU A 112 -8.55 14.14 -6.99
CA LEU A 112 -7.48 15.07 -7.36
C LEU A 112 -7.42 15.32 -8.86
N GLU A 113 -7.94 14.42 -9.67
CA GLU A 113 -8.00 14.57 -11.12
C GLU A 113 -9.14 15.45 -11.59
N GLN A 114 -10.07 15.85 -10.70
CA GLN A 114 -11.18 16.71 -11.08
C GLN A 114 -10.66 18.08 -11.51
N PRO A 115 -11.29 18.67 -12.56
CA PRO A 115 -10.84 19.96 -13.09
C PRO A 115 -10.74 21.07 -12.05
N ASP A 116 -11.68 21.12 -11.12
CA ASP A 116 -11.69 22.15 -10.07
C ASP A 116 -10.43 22.11 -9.22
N ASN A 117 -9.95 20.92 -8.86
CA ASN A 117 -8.74 20.76 -8.07
C ASN A 117 -7.50 21.15 -8.85
N GLN A 118 -7.45 20.82 -10.15
CA GLN A 118 -6.31 21.13 -11.01
C GLN A 118 -6.26 22.61 -11.37
N ASN A 119 -7.40 23.19 -11.63
CA ASN A 119 -7.48 24.61 -12.02
C ASN A 119 -7.26 25.55 -10.85
N GLY A 120 -7.49 25.10 -9.64
CA GLY A 120 -7.28 25.88 -8.43
C GLY A 120 -5.84 25.96 -7.98
N LYS A 121 -4.95 25.43 -8.78
CA LYS A 121 -3.50 25.45 -8.49
C LYS A 121 -2.73 26.32 -9.47
#